data_deacd7352fefe05148ab8d511a47b5d3
#
_entry.id   deacd7352fefe05148ab8d511a47b5d3
#
_cell.length_a   1.000
_cell.length_b   1.000
_cell.length_c   1.000
_cell.angle_alpha   90.00
_cell.angle_beta   90.00
_cell.angle_gamma   90.00
#
_symmetry.space_group_name_H-M   'P 1'
#
loop_
_entity.id
_entity.type
_entity.pdbx_description
1 polymer ?
#
loop_
_entity_poly.entity_id
_entity_poly.type
_entity_poly.pdbx_seq_one_letter_code
_entity_poly.pdbx_strand_id
1 'polypeptide(L)'
;MRFLVLAFWIFCLPGALARIGVVRTVDGHVWSGQVRFTPGRVIVVNPGQGTITSLELTNIVLISFPTNVAPTSAVEAADGSLPLPWREQDIGSAALPGSTRYESGLFTVRGAGRSLDGEADAFHYVFKPVRGDSEIVAELVSVQYTHPQARAGLMIRESLNEYSRHVMLGLTAERGGGLQFRSETRAIVQTAGSRRIAAPYWLKLRRQGDEFTASVSRDGRVWSFLERVSVPMQTNVYVGLAVTSAQEGVLNWSTFSRVREAPRLRNDRFVPEMELVSGSVLAGQPALVDESEFSFNQVPGALRVPVARVSRILFQPLSGDMAWKARLGRPGVWVSTGDFFDGEFRGLEGRKLTISSVLYGLRVFDLDDQVLAVVLQPRRLVRPAFEVETMDGATWLAAELAVGDGEMLLREPAVGNLRVPIFEILELRRR
;
A
#
# COMPACT_ATOMS: atom_id res chain seq x y z
N MET A 1 -46.80 40.91 2.99
CA MET A 1 -45.46 40.33 3.18
C MET A 1 -45.58 38.82 2.99
N ARG A 2 -45.28 38.35 1.76
CA ARG A 2 -45.37 36.92 1.38
C ARG A 2 -43.97 36.34 1.45
N PHE A 3 -43.76 35.42 2.37
CA PHE A 3 -42.53 34.62 2.41
C PHE A 3 -42.56 33.56 1.29
N LEU A 4 -41.63 33.66 0.36
CA LEU A 4 -41.43 32.69 -0.67
C LEU A 4 -40.49 31.60 -0.08
N VAL A 5 -41.05 30.42 0.19
CA VAL A 5 -40.28 29.23 0.56
C VAL A 5 -39.77 28.64 -0.77
N LEU A 6 -38.49 28.82 -1.05
CA LEU A 6 -37.82 28.12 -2.14
C LEU A 6 -37.55 26.67 -1.69
N ALA A 7 -38.39 25.76 -2.13
CA ALA A 7 -38.12 24.33 -2.02
C ALA A 7 -36.99 23.95 -2.99
N PHE A 8 -35.83 23.65 -2.44
CA PHE A 8 -34.72 23.02 -3.20
C PHE A 8 -35.13 21.58 -3.52
N TRP A 9 -35.53 21.35 -4.75
CA TRP A 9 -35.65 20.00 -5.29
C TRP A 9 -34.23 19.44 -5.50
N ILE A 10 -33.82 18.54 -4.59
CA ILE A 10 -32.64 17.70 -4.83
C ILE A 10 -33.04 16.73 -5.95
N PHE A 11 -32.57 16.99 -7.16
CA PHE A 11 -32.65 16.05 -8.26
C PHE A 11 -31.83 14.79 -7.86
N CYS A 12 -32.54 13.76 -7.48
CA CYS A 12 -32.01 12.42 -7.34
C CYS A 12 -31.78 11.87 -8.76
N LEU A 13 -30.61 12.12 -9.35
CA LEU A 13 -30.19 11.43 -10.58
C LEU A 13 -29.87 9.97 -10.21
N PRO A 14 -30.52 8.98 -10.81
CA PRO A 14 -30.21 7.58 -10.59
C PRO A 14 -28.89 7.27 -11.28
N GLY A 15 -27.87 6.80 -10.54
CA GLY A 15 -26.72 6.13 -11.14
C GLY A 15 -25.32 6.40 -10.58
N ALA A 16 -25.08 7.48 -9.85
CA ALA A 16 -23.73 7.69 -9.29
C ALA A 16 -23.65 7.15 -7.86
N LEU A 17 -23.08 5.98 -7.69
CA LEU A 17 -22.72 5.43 -6.38
C LEU A 17 -21.74 6.38 -5.69
N ALA A 18 -22.24 7.16 -4.74
CA ALA A 18 -21.40 8.01 -3.91
C ALA A 18 -20.61 7.11 -2.93
N ARG A 19 -19.28 7.17 -3.00
CA ARG A 19 -18.41 6.46 -2.05
C ARG A 19 -17.77 7.44 -1.09
N ILE A 20 -17.59 7.01 0.16
CA ILE A 20 -16.83 7.79 1.13
C ILE A 20 -15.35 7.72 0.74
N GLY A 21 -14.73 8.89 0.63
CA GLY A 21 -13.33 9.01 0.23
C GLY A 21 -12.67 10.26 0.78
N VAL A 22 -11.37 10.33 0.58
CA VAL A 22 -10.52 11.48 0.92
C VAL A 22 -9.97 12.06 -0.36
N VAL A 23 -10.10 13.38 -0.52
CA VAL A 23 -9.57 14.14 -1.66
C VAL A 23 -8.53 15.12 -1.14
N ARG A 24 -7.33 15.08 -1.71
CA ARG A 24 -6.25 16.04 -1.43
C ARG A 24 -5.99 16.90 -2.65
N THR A 25 -5.88 18.19 -2.44
CA THR A 25 -5.61 19.19 -3.49
C THR A 25 -4.14 19.59 -3.54
N VAL A 26 -3.72 20.23 -4.63
CA VAL A 26 -2.34 20.70 -4.87
C VAL A 26 -1.87 21.67 -3.79
N ASP A 27 -2.77 22.49 -3.25
CA ASP A 27 -2.51 23.45 -2.17
C ASP A 27 -2.47 22.81 -0.77
N GLY A 28 -2.61 21.47 -0.70
CA GLY A 28 -2.49 20.69 0.53
C GLY A 28 -3.78 20.54 1.33
N HIS A 29 -4.89 21.14 0.91
CA HIS A 29 -6.17 20.93 1.59
C HIS A 29 -6.65 19.49 1.46
N VAL A 30 -7.30 19.00 2.52
CA VAL A 30 -7.85 17.63 2.59
C VAL A 30 -9.32 17.70 2.84
N TRP A 31 -10.10 17.06 1.98
CA TRP A 31 -11.55 16.98 2.05
C TRP A 31 -11.96 15.52 2.25
N SER A 32 -12.85 15.26 3.21
CA SER A 32 -13.40 13.92 3.44
C SER A 32 -14.91 13.95 3.34
N GLY A 33 -15.50 12.91 2.76
CA GLY A 33 -16.94 12.81 2.60
C GLY A 33 -17.34 11.90 1.46
N GLN A 34 -18.62 12.00 1.06
CA GLN A 34 -19.10 11.31 -0.14
C GLN A 34 -18.51 11.96 -1.39
N VAL A 35 -17.69 11.20 -2.10
CA VAL A 35 -17.03 11.64 -3.33
C VAL A 35 -17.87 11.25 -4.53
N ARG A 36 -18.19 12.23 -5.36
CA ARG A 36 -18.87 12.04 -6.65
C ARG A 36 -18.03 12.64 -7.75
N PHE A 37 -17.92 11.91 -8.84
CA PHE A 37 -17.25 12.41 -10.03
C PHE A 37 -18.29 13.02 -10.98
N THR A 38 -17.92 14.15 -11.57
CA THR A 38 -18.64 14.80 -12.67
C THR A 38 -17.62 15.17 -13.75
N PRO A 39 -18.04 15.46 -14.99
CA PRO A 39 -17.10 15.85 -16.04
C PRO A 39 -16.17 17.00 -15.59
N GLY A 40 -14.87 16.73 -15.53
CA GLY A 40 -13.84 17.69 -15.12
C GLY A 40 -13.80 18.09 -13.65
N ARG A 41 -14.71 17.59 -12.81
CA ARG A 41 -14.81 17.98 -11.39
C ARG A 41 -15.06 16.81 -10.46
N VAL A 42 -14.68 17.01 -9.21
CA VAL A 42 -14.99 16.10 -8.09
C VAL A 42 -15.79 16.87 -7.07
N ILE A 43 -16.94 16.31 -6.68
CA ILE A 43 -17.81 16.87 -5.66
C ILE A 43 -17.62 16.06 -4.38
N VAL A 44 -17.28 16.73 -3.29
CA VAL A 44 -17.17 16.13 -1.96
C VAL A 44 -18.31 16.66 -1.11
N VAL A 45 -19.18 15.76 -0.66
CA VAL A 45 -20.29 16.06 0.25
C VAL A 45 -19.92 15.55 1.62
N ASN A 46 -19.82 16.45 2.60
CA ASN A 46 -19.65 16.09 3.99
C ASN A 46 -21.01 16.09 4.70
N PRO A 47 -21.61 14.92 4.98
CA PRO A 47 -22.94 14.83 5.57
C PRO A 47 -23.00 15.41 7.00
N GLY A 48 -21.89 15.29 7.76
CA GLY A 48 -21.82 15.77 9.15
C GLY A 48 -21.76 17.29 9.28
N GLN A 49 -21.29 18.00 8.25
CA GLN A 49 -21.17 19.46 8.23
C GLN A 49 -22.16 20.12 7.26
N GLY A 50 -22.90 19.33 6.48
CA GLY A 50 -23.81 19.84 5.46
C GLY A 50 -23.10 20.61 4.32
N THR A 51 -21.77 20.46 4.18
CA THR A 51 -20.97 21.19 3.20
C THR A 51 -20.86 20.41 1.90
N ILE A 52 -20.96 21.12 0.78
CA ILE A 52 -20.71 20.58 -0.57
C ILE A 52 -19.55 21.37 -1.16
N THR A 53 -18.46 20.67 -1.48
CA THR A 53 -17.28 21.26 -2.08
C THR A 53 -17.10 20.71 -3.49
N SER A 54 -17.00 21.58 -4.48
CA SER A 54 -16.72 21.22 -5.88
C SER A 54 -15.28 21.57 -6.22
N LEU A 55 -14.49 20.57 -6.56
CA LEU A 55 -13.05 20.67 -6.84
C LEU A 55 -12.81 20.37 -8.32
N GLU A 56 -11.97 21.15 -8.97
CA GLU A 56 -11.52 20.81 -10.32
C GLU A 56 -10.56 19.64 -10.29
N LEU A 57 -10.71 18.71 -11.20
CA LEU A 57 -9.87 17.51 -11.28
C LEU A 57 -8.38 17.85 -11.45
N THR A 58 -8.09 18.97 -12.09
CA THR A 58 -6.73 19.52 -12.28
C THR A 58 -6.07 19.96 -10.98
N ASN A 59 -6.85 20.28 -9.95
CA ASN A 59 -6.36 20.72 -8.65
C ASN A 59 -6.22 19.56 -7.65
N ILE A 60 -6.52 18.33 -8.06
CA ILE A 60 -6.50 17.15 -7.20
C ILE A 60 -5.19 16.40 -7.38
N VAL A 61 -4.53 16.10 -6.27
CA VAL A 61 -3.32 15.27 -6.20
C VAL A 61 -3.67 13.82 -5.90
N LEU A 62 -4.67 13.61 -5.04
CA LEU A 62 -5.03 12.29 -4.54
C LEU A 62 -6.52 12.19 -4.28
N ILE A 63 -7.12 11.11 -4.74
CA ILE A 63 -8.42 10.62 -4.26
C ILE A 63 -8.20 9.20 -3.77
N SER A 64 -8.60 8.91 -2.54
CA SER A 64 -8.49 7.59 -1.95
C SER A 64 -9.83 7.14 -1.40
N PHE A 65 -10.21 5.91 -1.73
CA PHE A 65 -11.41 5.26 -1.19
C PHE A 65 -10.98 4.13 -0.26
N PRO A 66 -11.28 4.23 1.05
CA PRO A 66 -10.92 3.18 1.98
C PRO A 66 -11.63 1.87 1.58
N THR A 67 -10.88 0.81 1.50
CA THR A 67 -11.39 -0.55 1.30
C THR A 67 -11.94 -1.09 2.60
N ASN A 68 -13.11 -0.64 3.03
CA ASN A 68 -13.87 -1.37 4.02
C ASN A 68 -14.98 -2.11 3.30
N VAL A 69 -14.70 -3.31 2.87
CA VAL A 69 -15.73 -4.24 2.40
C VAL A 69 -15.88 -5.31 3.45
N ALA A 70 -16.75 -5.06 4.40
CA ALA A 70 -17.72 -6.03 4.87
C ALA A 70 -18.97 -5.24 5.27
N PRO A 71 -20.12 -5.47 4.63
CA PRO A 71 -21.38 -5.05 5.18
C PRO A 71 -21.76 -6.08 6.24
N THR A 72 -21.23 -5.95 7.42
CA THR A 72 -21.82 -6.53 8.61
C THR A 72 -21.94 -5.38 9.57
N SER A 73 -23.19 -4.93 9.77
CA SER A 73 -23.68 -4.04 10.83
C SER A 73 -22.57 -3.49 11.76
N ALA A 74 -21.74 -2.61 11.21
CA ALA A 74 -20.85 -1.79 12.01
C ALA A 74 -21.70 -0.63 12.47
N VAL A 75 -21.97 -0.60 13.74
CA VAL A 75 -22.28 0.63 14.46
C VAL A 75 -21.26 1.66 13.98
N GLU A 76 -21.70 2.70 13.30
CA GLU A 76 -20.87 3.84 12.93
C GLU A 76 -20.12 4.28 14.19
N ALA A 77 -18.79 4.09 14.18
CA ALA A 77 -17.94 4.58 15.23
C ALA A 77 -18.11 6.10 15.25
N ALA A 78 -18.64 6.62 16.33
CA ALA A 78 -18.81 8.03 16.54
C ALA A 78 -17.47 8.72 16.30
N ASP A 79 -17.49 9.69 15.39
CA ASP A 79 -16.47 10.71 15.08
C ASP A 79 -15.08 10.51 15.74
N GLY A 80 -14.13 9.96 14.95
CA GLY A 80 -12.71 9.90 15.34
C GLY A 80 -12.25 8.68 16.15
N SER A 81 -13.13 7.73 16.50
CA SER A 81 -12.75 6.54 17.25
C SER A 81 -12.02 5.50 16.40
N LEU A 82 -11.16 4.71 17.05
CA LEU A 82 -10.43 3.63 16.38
C LEU A 82 -11.37 2.53 15.90
N PRO A 83 -11.18 2.01 14.68
CA PRO A 83 -11.96 0.88 14.19
C PRO A 83 -11.56 -0.41 14.93
N LEU A 84 -12.55 -1.21 15.33
CA LEU A 84 -12.26 -2.51 15.92
C LEU A 84 -11.47 -3.42 14.94
N PRO A 85 -10.50 -4.21 15.41
CA PRO A 85 -10.11 -4.47 16.81
C PRO A 85 -8.96 -3.60 17.34
N TRP A 86 -8.68 -2.44 16.71
CA TRP A 86 -7.62 -1.54 17.12
C TRP A 86 -7.89 -0.96 18.51
N ARG A 87 -6.83 -0.84 19.29
CA ARG A 87 -6.80 -0.23 20.63
C ARG A 87 -5.61 0.71 20.71
N GLU A 88 -5.61 1.59 21.70
CA GLU A 88 -4.48 2.47 21.96
C GLU A 88 -4.13 2.49 23.44
N GLN A 89 -2.87 2.73 23.74
CA GLN A 89 -2.35 2.86 25.08
C GLN A 89 -1.00 3.57 25.09
N ASP A 90 -0.74 4.36 26.11
CA ASP A 90 0.60 4.81 26.42
C ASP A 90 1.40 3.68 27.07
N ILE A 91 2.61 3.47 26.60
CA ILE A 91 3.56 2.49 27.14
C ILE A 91 4.58 3.25 27.97
N GLY A 92 4.78 2.78 29.22
CA GLY A 92 5.68 3.44 30.15
C GLY A 92 5.20 4.81 30.64
N SER A 93 6.10 5.59 31.18
CA SER A 93 5.79 6.92 31.75
C SER A 93 5.87 7.99 30.67
N ALA A 94 4.73 8.33 30.07
CA ALA A 94 4.59 9.49 29.22
C ALA A 94 4.07 10.67 30.06
N ALA A 95 4.74 11.82 30.00
CA ALA A 95 4.32 13.02 30.75
C ALA A 95 3.01 13.62 30.25
N LEU A 96 2.62 13.33 29.01
CA LEU A 96 1.36 13.72 28.39
C LEU A 96 0.69 12.48 27.80
N PRO A 97 -0.64 12.33 27.97
CA PRO A 97 -1.37 11.23 27.37
C PRO A 97 -1.36 11.35 25.85
N GLY A 98 -1.06 10.25 25.17
CA GLY A 98 -1.19 10.13 23.74
C GLY A 98 -2.66 9.97 23.32
N SER A 99 -2.91 10.09 22.03
CA SER A 99 -4.23 9.87 21.45
C SER A 99 -4.14 9.57 19.97
N THR A 100 -5.16 8.88 19.45
CA THR A 100 -5.24 8.57 18.03
C THR A 100 -6.58 8.96 17.47
N ARG A 101 -6.57 9.64 16.33
CA ARG A 101 -7.75 9.93 15.53
C ARG A 101 -7.69 9.08 14.26
N TYR A 102 -8.77 8.34 14.00
CA TYR A 102 -8.92 7.58 12.78
C TYR A 102 -10.01 8.18 11.91
N GLU A 103 -9.66 8.54 10.67
CA GLU A 103 -10.61 9.10 9.72
C GLU A 103 -10.28 8.56 8.31
N SER A 104 -11.24 7.91 7.70
CA SER A 104 -11.16 7.48 6.28
C SER A 104 -9.86 6.74 5.91
N GLY A 105 -9.39 5.82 6.78
CA GLY A 105 -8.16 5.05 6.56
C GLY A 105 -6.87 5.74 7.00
N LEU A 106 -6.96 6.94 7.56
CA LEU A 106 -5.84 7.72 8.06
C LEU A 106 -5.79 7.64 9.58
N PHE A 107 -4.67 7.20 10.13
CA PHE A 107 -4.36 7.25 11.55
C PHE A 107 -3.51 8.49 11.83
N THR A 108 -4.04 9.44 12.58
CA THR A 108 -3.26 10.56 13.13
C THR A 108 -2.97 10.24 14.58
N VAL A 109 -1.73 9.87 14.85
CA VAL A 109 -1.27 9.41 16.15
C VAL A 109 -0.48 10.51 16.84
N ARG A 110 -0.86 10.84 18.08
CA ARG A 110 -0.16 11.79 18.94
C ARG A 110 0.52 11.01 20.04
N GLY A 111 1.85 11.02 20.08
CA GLY A 111 2.61 10.29 21.08
C GLY A 111 3.62 11.19 21.79
N ALA A 112 3.59 11.16 23.13
CA ALA A 112 4.67 11.66 23.96
C ALA A 112 5.62 10.53 24.31
N GLY A 113 6.70 10.85 24.97
CA GLY A 113 7.64 9.90 25.53
C GLY A 113 9.09 10.26 25.24
N ARG A 114 9.94 9.86 26.15
CA ARG A 114 11.34 10.27 26.20
C ARG A 114 12.22 9.48 25.25
N SER A 115 11.94 8.18 25.08
CA SER A 115 12.84 7.30 24.33
C SER A 115 12.22 5.94 24.03
N LEU A 116 12.69 5.34 22.94
CA LEU A 116 12.56 3.92 22.61
C LEU A 116 13.95 3.24 22.58
N ASP A 117 14.98 3.85 23.15
CA ASP A 117 16.39 3.43 23.02
C ASP A 117 16.98 2.86 24.33
N GLY A 118 16.26 2.97 25.46
CA GLY A 118 16.69 2.51 26.77
C GLY A 118 16.24 1.12 27.15
N GLU A 119 16.35 0.80 28.45
CA GLU A 119 15.80 -0.43 29.04
C GLU A 119 14.28 -0.40 29.13
N ALA A 120 13.70 0.80 29.32
CA ALA A 120 12.27 1.05 29.38
C ALA A 120 11.81 1.96 28.25
N ASP A 121 10.69 1.61 27.64
CA ASP A 121 10.07 2.38 26.56
C ASP A 121 9.13 3.45 27.12
N ALA A 122 9.04 4.61 26.43
CA ALA A 122 8.01 5.62 26.68
C ALA A 122 7.49 6.16 25.33
N PHE A 123 6.25 5.79 24.95
CA PHE A 123 5.67 6.14 23.67
C PHE A 123 4.16 5.84 23.63
N HIS A 124 3.45 6.35 22.63
CA HIS A 124 2.05 5.99 22.37
C HIS A 124 1.96 4.86 21.34
N TYR A 125 1.13 3.86 21.63
CA TYR A 125 0.98 2.64 20.84
C TYR A 125 -0.48 2.42 20.40
N VAL A 126 -0.69 2.31 19.10
CA VAL A 126 -1.97 1.92 18.49
C VAL A 126 -1.82 0.50 17.97
N PHE A 127 -2.57 -0.44 18.51
CA PHE A 127 -2.28 -1.85 18.32
C PHE A 127 -3.50 -2.76 18.27
N LYS A 128 -3.26 -3.98 17.83
CA LYS A 128 -4.17 -5.12 17.98
C LYS A 128 -3.42 -6.38 18.36
N PRO A 129 -4.06 -7.31 19.11
CA PRO A 129 -3.47 -8.60 19.42
C PRO A 129 -3.45 -9.49 18.17
N VAL A 130 -2.33 -10.20 17.97
CA VAL A 130 -2.12 -11.13 16.86
C VAL A 130 -1.48 -12.41 17.39
N ARG A 131 -1.81 -13.55 16.78
CA ARG A 131 -1.24 -14.84 17.17
C ARG A 131 -0.40 -15.43 16.03
N GLY A 132 0.89 -15.69 16.29
CA GLY A 132 1.83 -16.33 15.36
C GLY A 132 2.44 -15.38 14.36
N ASP A 133 2.72 -15.90 13.17
CA ASP A 133 3.30 -15.13 12.08
C ASP A 133 2.38 -13.98 11.66
N SER A 134 2.98 -12.87 11.33
CA SER A 134 2.24 -11.66 11.00
C SER A 134 3.06 -10.71 10.13
N GLU A 135 2.38 -9.89 9.36
CA GLU A 135 2.98 -8.81 8.57
C GLU A 135 2.11 -7.57 8.71
N ILE A 136 2.74 -6.44 9.00
CA ILE A 136 2.09 -5.14 8.99
C ILE A 136 2.75 -4.24 7.95
N VAL A 137 1.93 -3.55 7.17
CA VAL A 137 2.36 -2.60 6.14
C VAL A 137 1.62 -1.28 6.35
N ALA A 138 2.32 -0.17 6.25
CA ALA A 138 1.72 1.15 6.21
C ALA A 138 2.58 2.14 5.42
N GLU A 139 1.96 3.16 4.88
CA GLU A 139 2.64 4.38 4.47
C GLU A 139 2.74 5.31 5.68
N LEU A 140 3.94 5.58 6.15
CA LEU A 140 4.20 6.65 7.10
C LEU A 140 4.25 7.97 6.34
N VAL A 141 3.15 8.73 6.42
CA VAL A 141 2.94 9.96 5.63
C VAL A 141 3.75 11.12 6.18
N SER A 142 3.81 11.24 7.51
CA SER A 142 4.55 12.32 8.17
C SER A 142 5.01 11.94 9.56
N VAL A 143 6.14 12.51 9.97
CA VAL A 143 6.64 12.54 11.34
C VAL A 143 6.90 14.00 11.67
N GLN A 144 6.24 14.53 12.70
CA GLN A 144 6.49 15.89 13.15
C GLN A 144 7.90 16.01 13.73
N TYR A 145 8.60 17.10 13.42
CA TYR A 145 9.90 17.37 14.00
C TYR A 145 9.74 18.01 15.38
N THR A 146 9.70 17.20 16.44
CA THR A 146 9.74 17.65 17.84
C THR A 146 11.16 17.55 18.41
N HIS A 147 11.90 16.55 17.95
CA HIS A 147 13.29 16.29 18.33
C HIS A 147 13.95 15.49 17.17
N PRO A 148 15.29 15.57 16.96
CA PRO A 148 15.96 14.75 15.93
C PRO A 148 15.66 13.25 16.01
N GLN A 149 15.50 12.72 17.23
CA GLN A 149 15.17 11.33 17.50
C GLN A 149 13.66 11.05 17.63
N ALA A 150 12.79 12.06 17.46
CA ALA A 150 11.36 11.83 17.36
C ALA A 150 11.07 10.79 16.28
N ARG A 151 10.22 9.81 16.58
CA ARG A 151 10.12 8.61 15.74
C ARG A 151 8.69 8.11 15.64
N ALA A 152 8.37 7.63 14.45
CA ALA A 152 7.13 6.93 14.18
C ALA A 152 7.40 5.68 13.31
N GLY A 153 6.61 4.63 13.48
CA GLY A 153 6.81 3.42 12.70
C GLY A 153 5.90 2.25 13.07
N LEU A 154 6.23 1.10 12.51
CA LEU A 154 5.55 -0.17 12.73
C LEU A 154 6.25 -0.94 13.85
N MET A 155 5.50 -1.52 14.78
CA MET A 155 6.06 -2.27 15.90
C MET A 155 5.32 -3.59 16.09
N ILE A 156 6.09 -4.63 16.41
CA ILE A 156 5.60 -5.90 16.95
C ILE A 156 6.25 -6.09 18.32
N ARG A 157 5.44 -6.29 19.35
CA ARG A 157 5.92 -6.46 20.73
C ARG A 157 5.21 -7.59 21.46
N GLU A 158 5.94 -8.23 22.38
CA GLU A 158 5.46 -9.39 23.12
C GLU A 158 4.38 -9.04 24.14
N SER A 159 4.52 -7.91 24.82
CA SER A 159 3.59 -7.44 25.85
C SER A 159 3.45 -5.91 25.84
N LEU A 160 2.45 -5.39 26.55
CA LEU A 160 2.25 -3.94 26.71
C LEU A 160 3.09 -3.33 27.86
N ASN A 161 3.99 -4.10 28.44
CA ASN A 161 4.91 -3.65 29.47
C ASN A 161 6.07 -2.85 28.85
N GLU A 162 6.52 -1.79 29.49
CA GLU A 162 7.60 -0.90 29.02
C GLU A 162 8.95 -1.60 28.80
N TYR A 163 9.19 -2.73 29.46
CA TYR A 163 10.43 -3.53 29.33
C TYR A 163 10.32 -4.66 28.30
N SER A 164 9.23 -4.71 27.55
CA SER A 164 8.92 -5.81 26.65
C SER A 164 9.93 -5.99 25.52
N ARG A 165 10.16 -7.25 25.13
CA ARG A 165 10.76 -7.55 23.82
C ARG A 165 9.93 -6.93 22.71
N HIS A 166 10.59 -6.36 21.74
CA HIS A 166 9.93 -5.75 20.59
C HIS A 166 10.86 -5.66 19.38
N VAL A 167 10.25 -5.48 18.22
CA VAL A 167 10.91 -5.09 16.98
C VAL A 167 10.12 -3.94 16.36
N MET A 168 10.81 -2.85 16.03
CA MET A 168 10.22 -1.66 15.44
C MET A 168 10.97 -1.26 14.17
N LEU A 169 10.24 -1.12 13.08
CA LEU A 169 10.72 -0.44 11.88
C LEU A 169 10.21 1.00 11.92
N GLY A 170 11.10 1.96 12.17
CA GLY A 170 10.73 3.34 12.38
C GLY A 170 11.53 4.33 11.54
N LEU A 171 10.93 5.49 11.27
CA LEU A 171 11.61 6.65 10.72
C LEU A 171 11.72 7.75 11.78
N THR A 172 12.87 8.42 11.81
CA THR A 172 13.09 9.60 12.64
C THR A 172 12.70 10.86 11.88
N ALA A 173 12.42 11.94 12.63
CA ALA A 173 12.15 13.26 12.05
C ALA A 173 13.35 13.83 11.28
N GLU A 174 14.59 13.46 11.65
CA GLU A 174 15.84 13.89 11.01
C GLU A 174 16.27 13.04 9.81
N ARG A 175 15.33 12.34 9.14
CA ARG A 175 15.59 11.53 7.95
C ARG A 175 16.44 10.27 8.20
N GLY A 176 16.29 9.64 9.35
CA GLY A 176 16.85 8.33 9.65
C GLY A 176 15.76 7.26 9.62
N GLY A 177 16.05 6.09 9.08
CA GLY A 177 15.18 4.92 9.16
C GLY A 177 15.99 3.70 9.57
N GLY A 178 15.44 2.84 10.40
CA GLY A 178 16.12 1.64 10.87
C GLY A 178 15.21 0.67 11.58
N LEU A 179 15.72 -0.55 11.73
CA LEU A 179 15.09 -1.60 12.53
C LEU A 179 15.69 -1.55 13.94
N GLN A 180 14.84 -1.29 14.92
CA GLN A 180 15.19 -1.33 16.33
C GLN A 180 14.58 -2.56 16.98
N PHE A 181 15.29 -3.16 17.92
CA PHE A 181 14.79 -4.34 18.60
C PHE A 181 15.37 -4.49 20.02
N ARG A 182 14.57 -5.08 20.89
CA ARG A 182 14.95 -5.55 22.22
C ARG A 182 14.75 -7.06 22.25
N SER A 183 15.85 -7.83 22.28
CA SER A 183 15.85 -9.29 22.24
C SER A 183 15.51 -9.96 23.57
N GLU A 184 15.71 -9.25 24.68
CA GLU A 184 15.44 -9.71 26.03
C GLU A 184 14.70 -8.65 26.84
N THR A 185 13.86 -9.06 27.76
CA THR A 185 13.16 -8.14 28.68
C THR A 185 14.18 -7.29 29.44
N ARG A 186 13.99 -5.98 29.46
CA ARG A 186 14.90 -4.99 30.09
C ARG A 186 16.28 -4.84 29.45
N ALA A 187 16.54 -5.45 28.31
CA ALA A 187 17.75 -5.18 27.57
C ALA A 187 17.71 -3.79 26.91
N ILE A 188 18.86 -3.23 26.66
CA ILE A 188 19.00 -2.00 25.86
C ILE A 188 18.58 -2.29 24.43
N VAL A 189 17.87 -1.37 23.80
CA VAL A 189 17.45 -1.47 22.43
C VAL A 189 18.65 -1.38 21.47
N GLN A 190 18.70 -2.28 20.52
CA GLN A 190 19.70 -2.31 19.46
C GLN A 190 19.11 -1.76 18.16
N THR A 191 19.97 -1.22 17.30
CA THR A 191 19.57 -0.71 15.98
C THR A 191 20.37 -1.42 14.89
N ALA A 192 19.68 -1.87 13.84
CA ALA A 192 20.26 -2.51 12.68
C ALA A 192 19.67 -1.94 11.38
N GLY A 193 20.39 -2.07 10.27
CA GLY A 193 19.91 -1.73 8.94
C GLY A 193 19.53 -0.27 8.73
N SER A 194 20.28 0.67 9.32
CA SER A 194 19.99 2.10 9.19
C SER A 194 20.14 2.61 7.77
N ARG A 195 19.16 3.41 7.32
CA ARG A 195 19.19 4.11 6.02
C ARG A 195 18.75 5.56 6.16
N ARG A 196 19.25 6.41 5.26
CA ARG A 196 18.82 7.82 5.17
C ARG A 196 17.55 7.93 4.33
N ILE A 197 16.41 7.77 4.98
CA ILE A 197 15.07 7.87 4.40
C ILE A 197 14.18 8.76 5.27
N ALA A 198 13.19 9.40 4.66
CA ALA A 198 12.25 10.28 5.37
C ALA A 198 10.83 10.03 4.87
N ALA A 199 9.86 10.31 5.73
CA ALA A 199 8.45 10.33 5.33
C ALA A 199 8.19 11.39 4.22
N PRO A 200 7.27 11.12 3.26
CA PRO A 200 6.44 9.92 3.19
C PRO A 200 7.19 8.69 2.68
N TYR A 201 7.02 7.56 3.35
CA TYR A 201 7.67 6.31 2.96
C TYR A 201 6.85 5.10 3.42
N TRP A 202 6.86 4.03 2.64
CA TRP A 202 6.20 2.79 2.98
C TRP A 202 7.10 1.89 3.82
N LEU A 203 6.52 1.36 4.89
CA LEU A 203 7.17 0.47 5.84
C LEU A 203 6.47 -0.89 5.81
N LYS A 204 7.25 -1.96 5.91
CA LYS A 204 6.77 -3.34 6.04
C LYS A 204 7.59 -4.05 7.09
N LEU A 205 6.92 -4.56 8.12
CA LEU A 205 7.52 -5.37 9.17
C LEU A 205 6.82 -6.73 9.21
N ARG A 206 7.60 -7.80 9.01
CA ARG A 206 7.11 -9.18 8.94
C ARG A 206 7.75 -10.02 10.03
N ARG A 207 6.96 -10.85 10.68
CA ARG A 207 7.37 -11.90 11.61
C ARG A 207 7.15 -13.28 10.99
N GLN A 208 8.15 -14.17 11.11
CA GLN A 208 8.06 -15.60 10.81
C GLN A 208 8.78 -16.36 11.93
N GLY A 209 8.02 -17.00 12.84
CA GLY A 209 8.59 -17.54 14.08
C GLY A 209 9.25 -16.45 14.92
N ASP A 210 10.56 -16.59 15.14
CA ASP A 210 11.39 -15.61 15.84
C ASP A 210 12.16 -14.69 14.89
N GLU A 211 12.03 -14.86 13.57
CA GLU A 211 12.65 -13.98 12.60
C GLU A 211 11.74 -12.80 12.23
N PHE A 212 12.32 -11.61 12.23
CA PHE A 212 11.68 -10.37 11.85
C PHE A 212 12.40 -9.76 10.66
N THR A 213 11.66 -9.48 9.59
CA THR A 213 12.18 -8.86 8.37
C THR A 213 11.59 -7.48 8.18
N ALA A 214 12.45 -6.48 8.03
CA ALA A 214 12.08 -5.12 7.69
C ALA A 214 12.32 -4.84 6.22
N SER A 215 11.35 -4.23 5.56
CA SER A 215 11.46 -3.75 4.20
C SER A 215 10.86 -2.36 4.06
N VAL A 216 11.37 -1.57 3.14
CA VAL A 216 10.92 -0.20 2.90
C VAL A 216 10.65 0.02 1.41
N SER A 217 9.76 0.93 1.07
CA SER A 217 9.41 1.24 -0.31
C SER A 217 9.04 2.71 -0.48
N ARG A 218 9.28 3.27 -1.67
CA ARG A 218 8.83 4.62 -2.03
C ARG A 218 7.39 4.64 -2.54
N ASP A 219 6.93 3.52 -3.10
CA ASP A 219 5.67 3.41 -3.84
C ASP A 219 4.72 2.33 -3.29
N GLY A 220 5.14 1.61 -2.23
CA GLY A 220 4.39 0.50 -1.65
C GLY A 220 4.36 -0.77 -2.50
N ARG A 221 5.08 -0.81 -3.62
CA ARG A 221 5.12 -1.90 -4.60
C ARG A 221 6.48 -2.55 -4.68
N VAL A 222 7.51 -1.73 -4.89
CA VAL A 222 8.89 -2.21 -4.99
C VAL A 222 9.52 -2.09 -3.62
N TRP A 223 9.71 -3.23 -3.00
CA TRP A 223 10.24 -3.33 -1.66
C TRP A 223 11.75 -3.53 -1.67
N SER A 224 12.46 -2.71 -0.93
CA SER A 224 13.88 -2.88 -0.66
C SER A 224 14.02 -3.52 0.71
N PHE A 225 14.71 -4.64 0.78
CA PHE A 225 15.12 -5.24 2.04
C PHE A 225 15.96 -4.24 2.84
N LEU A 226 15.64 -4.06 4.11
CA LEU A 226 16.40 -3.21 5.01
C LEU A 226 17.28 -4.05 5.95
N GLU A 227 16.66 -4.96 6.71
CA GLU A 227 17.36 -5.78 7.69
C GLU A 227 16.50 -6.97 8.14
N ARG A 228 17.16 -7.95 8.74
CA ARG A 228 16.54 -9.10 9.41
C ARG A 228 17.18 -9.32 10.77
N VAL A 229 16.36 -9.54 11.79
CA VAL A 229 16.80 -9.83 13.15
C VAL A 229 16.05 -11.03 13.72
N SER A 230 16.68 -11.74 14.64
CA SER A 230 16.03 -12.82 15.40
C SER A 230 15.75 -12.34 16.82
N VAL A 231 14.48 -12.37 17.21
CA VAL A 231 14.02 -11.99 18.55
C VAL A 231 13.03 -13.03 19.03
N PRO A 232 13.38 -13.90 19.98
CA PRO A 232 12.45 -14.90 20.49
C PRO A 232 11.28 -14.22 21.18
N MET A 233 10.07 -14.45 20.68
CA MET A 233 8.82 -13.91 21.22
C MET A 233 7.77 -15.00 21.32
N GLN A 234 6.88 -14.87 22.32
CA GLN A 234 5.71 -15.74 22.44
C GLN A 234 4.84 -15.69 21.19
N THR A 235 3.99 -16.72 21.04
CA THR A 235 3.06 -16.80 19.90
C THR A 235 2.06 -15.63 19.86
N ASN A 236 1.61 -15.17 21.05
CA ASN A 236 0.70 -14.03 21.15
C ASN A 236 1.53 -12.75 21.28
N VAL A 237 1.30 -11.81 20.37
CA VAL A 237 2.00 -10.51 20.30
C VAL A 237 1.02 -9.39 20.00
N TYR A 238 1.49 -8.16 20.12
CA TYR A 238 0.78 -6.95 19.73
C TYR A 238 1.46 -6.36 18.49
N VAL A 239 0.67 -6.06 17.48
CA VAL A 239 1.14 -5.50 16.21
C VAL A 239 0.49 -4.14 16.01
N GLY A 240 1.27 -3.12 15.65
CA GLY A 240 0.70 -1.79 15.51
C GLY A 240 1.64 -0.66 15.12
N LEU A 241 1.19 0.57 15.43
CA LEU A 241 1.82 1.84 15.12
C LEU A 241 2.37 2.45 16.40
N ALA A 242 3.63 2.84 16.40
CA ALA A 242 4.31 3.44 17.55
C ALA A 242 4.77 4.85 17.24
N VAL A 243 4.55 5.79 18.17
CA VAL A 243 4.94 7.21 18.03
C VAL A 243 5.52 7.73 19.32
N THR A 244 6.70 8.31 19.25
CA THR A 244 7.36 9.02 20.37
C THR A 244 7.88 10.39 19.94
N SER A 245 7.76 11.37 20.82
CA SER A 245 8.31 12.72 20.61
C SER A 245 9.82 12.80 20.86
N ALA A 246 10.40 11.81 21.51
CA ALA A 246 11.75 11.81 22.05
C ALA A 246 12.04 13.01 22.98
N GLN A 247 10.98 13.65 23.47
CA GLN A 247 11.06 14.81 24.36
C GLN A 247 9.94 14.74 25.39
N GLU A 248 10.29 14.96 26.66
CA GLU A 248 9.33 14.97 27.75
C GLU A 248 8.38 16.16 27.66
N GLY A 249 7.09 15.95 27.93
CA GLY A 249 6.09 17.03 27.92
C GLY A 249 5.73 17.58 26.53
N VAL A 250 6.12 16.89 25.46
CA VAL A 250 5.79 17.27 24.08
C VAL A 250 5.09 16.11 23.37
N LEU A 251 4.04 16.41 22.62
CA LEU A 251 3.35 15.44 21.74
C LEU A 251 3.93 15.55 20.32
N ASN A 252 4.34 14.41 19.77
CA ASN A 252 4.66 14.27 18.35
C ASN A 252 3.41 13.85 17.59
N TRP A 253 3.16 14.47 16.45
CA TRP A 253 2.06 14.14 15.56
C TRP A 253 2.62 13.40 14.34
N SER A 254 2.22 12.16 14.19
CA SER A 254 2.59 11.33 13.06
C SER A 254 1.37 10.76 12.38
N THR A 255 1.43 10.66 11.05
CA THR A 255 0.29 10.25 10.25
C THR A 255 0.64 9.00 9.46
N PHE A 256 -0.23 8.00 9.54
CA PHE A 256 -0.11 6.76 8.79
C PHE A 256 -1.34 6.57 7.89
N SER A 257 -1.12 6.17 6.67
CA SER A 257 -2.15 5.77 5.73
C SER A 257 -1.99 4.31 5.33
N ARG A 258 -3.07 3.72 4.78
CA ARG A 258 -3.03 2.37 4.20
C ARG A 258 -2.45 1.31 5.14
N VAL A 259 -2.75 1.47 6.43
CA VAL A 259 -2.37 0.49 7.44
C VAL A 259 -3.12 -0.79 7.17
N ARG A 260 -2.38 -1.83 6.83
CA ARG A 260 -2.92 -3.17 6.58
C ARG A 260 -2.06 -4.20 7.27
N GLU A 261 -2.70 -5.20 7.83
CA GLU A 261 -2.07 -6.44 8.20
C GLU A 261 -2.33 -7.41 7.06
N ALA A 262 -1.27 -7.98 6.51
CA ALA A 262 -1.44 -9.10 5.62
C ALA A 262 -2.05 -10.25 6.43
N PRO A 263 -3.14 -10.87 5.98
CA PRO A 263 -3.65 -12.07 6.61
C PRO A 263 -2.51 -13.09 6.72
N ARG A 264 -2.56 -13.93 7.76
CA ARG A 264 -1.59 -15.01 7.96
C ARG A 264 -1.28 -15.65 6.62
N LEU A 265 0.02 -15.81 6.31
CA LEU A 265 0.48 -16.59 5.17
C LEU A 265 0.06 -18.06 5.33
N ARG A 266 -1.23 -18.31 5.28
CA ARG A 266 -1.82 -19.60 5.07
C ARG A 266 -2.12 -19.68 3.59
N ASN A 267 -1.11 -20.05 2.78
CA ASN A 267 -1.26 -20.28 1.34
C ASN A 267 -1.93 -19.13 0.57
N ASP A 268 -1.60 -17.87 0.84
CA ASP A 268 -1.90 -16.81 -0.09
C ASP A 268 -1.05 -17.07 -1.33
N ARG A 269 -1.65 -17.81 -2.28
CA ARG A 269 -1.06 -17.97 -3.60
C ARG A 269 -0.79 -16.57 -4.09
N PHE A 270 0.47 -16.29 -4.36
CA PHE A 270 0.85 -15.07 -5.05
C PHE A 270 -0.06 -14.94 -6.28
N VAL A 271 -0.75 -13.83 -6.39
CA VAL A 271 -1.53 -13.55 -7.58
C VAL A 271 -0.54 -13.11 -8.65
N PRO A 272 -0.43 -13.83 -9.77
CA PRO A 272 0.46 -13.43 -10.84
C PRO A 272 0.22 -11.99 -11.25
N GLU A 273 1.30 -11.28 -11.61
CA GLU A 273 1.27 -9.89 -12.03
C GLU A 273 1.85 -9.76 -13.42
N MET A 274 1.11 -9.10 -14.33
CA MET A 274 1.61 -8.71 -15.63
C MET A 274 1.93 -7.23 -15.64
N GLU A 275 3.18 -6.87 -15.92
CA GLU A 275 3.60 -5.49 -16.10
C GLU A 275 3.66 -5.14 -17.59
N LEU A 276 2.96 -4.09 -17.98
CA LEU A 276 2.97 -3.58 -19.35
C LEU A 276 4.25 -2.77 -19.61
N VAL A 277 4.59 -2.56 -20.87
CA VAL A 277 5.73 -1.70 -21.26
C VAL A 277 5.60 -0.26 -20.76
N SER A 278 4.39 0.23 -20.53
CA SER A 278 4.09 1.52 -19.92
C SER A 278 4.38 1.56 -18.42
N GLY A 279 4.42 0.39 -17.77
CA GLY A 279 4.55 0.22 -16.33
C GLY A 279 3.23 0.05 -15.58
N SER A 280 2.09 0.02 -16.27
CA SER A 280 0.84 -0.46 -15.68
C SER A 280 0.98 -1.92 -15.26
N VAL A 281 0.35 -2.30 -14.14
CA VAL A 281 0.40 -3.65 -13.58
C VAL A 281 -1.02 -4.19 -13.49
N LEU A 282 -1.21 -5.38 -14.03
CA LEU A 282 -2.45 -6.15 -13.93
C LEU A 282 -2.22 -7.31 -12.97
N ALA A 283 -3.11 -7.50 -12.02
CA ALA A 283 -3.09 -8.65 -11.12
C ALA A 283 -4.03 -9.74 -11.66
N GLY A 284 -3.57 -10.99 -11.66
CA GLY A 284 -4.35 -12.14 -12.12
C GLY A 284 -3.54 -13.10 -12.97
N GLN A 285 -4.09 -14.29 -13.18
CA GLN A 285 -3.47 -15.30 -14.03
C GLN A 285 -3.67 -14.95 -15.52
N PRO A 286 -2.60 -14.60 -16.25
CA PRO A 286 -2.72 -14.41 -17.68
C PRO A 286 -2.94 -15.75 -18.40
N ALA A 287 -3.81 -15.76 -19.39
CA ALA A 287 -3.95 -16.86 -20.31
C ALA A 287 -3.56 -16.38 -21.72
N LEU A 288 -2.70 -17.13 -22.40
CA LEU A 288 -2.37 -16.85 -23.78
C LEU A 288 -3.56 -17.34 -24.66
N VAL A 289 -4.14 -16.43 -25.43
CA VAL A 289 -5.27 -16.75 -26.32
C VAL A 289 -4.74 -17.32 -27.64
N ASP A 290 -3.69 -16.69 -28.15
CA ASP A 290 -2.95 -17.07 -29.33
C ASP A 290 -1.48 -16.59 -29.20
N GLU A 291 -0.66 -16.77 -30.20
CA GLU A 291 0.76 -16.35 -30.17
C GLU A 291 0.96 -14.82 -30.02
N SER A 292 -0.11 -14.02 -30.16
CA SER A 292 -0.05 -12.56 -30.20
C SER A 292 -0.69 -11.86 -29.01
N GLU A 293 -1.58 -12.49 -28.25
CA GLU A 293 -2.36 -11.82 -27.21
C GLU A 293 -2.56 -12.65 -25.93
N PHE A 294 -2.45 -11.98 -24.78
CA PHE A 294 -2.91 -12.47 -23.50
C PHE A 294 -4.35 -12.03 -23.20
N SER A 295 -5.13 -12.87 -22.54
CA SER A 295 -6.41 -12.49 -21.95
C SER A 295 -6.32 -12.45 -20.43
N PHE A 296 -7.08 -11.50 -19.83
CA PHE A 296 -7.31 -11.39 -18.39
C PHE A 296 -8.80 -11.47 -18.12
N ASN A 297 -9.20 -12.44 -17.30
CA ASN A 297 -10.62 -12.71 -17.02
C ASN A 297 -11.18 -11.96 -15.80
N GLN A 298 -10.38 -11.12 -15.14
CA GLN A 298 -10.75 -10.43 -13.89
C GLN A 298 -11.32 -9.02 -14.08
N VAL A 299 -11.26 -8.48 -15.28
CA VAL A 299 -11.86 -7.17 -15.60
C VAL A 299 -13.23 -7.42 -16.25
N PRO A 300 -14.28 -6.65 -15.96
CA PRO A 300 -15.55 -6.74 -16.66
C PRO A 300 -15.34 -6.57 -18.19
N GLY A 301 -15.49 -7.67 -18.94
CA GLY A 301 -15.12 -7.73 -20.36
C GLY A 301 -13.64 -8.12 -20.52
N ALA A 302 -13.37 -9.35 -20.93
CA ALA A 302 -12.02 -9.91 -21.05
C ALA A 302 -11.04 -8.93 -21.72
N LEU A 303 -10.11 -8.40 -20.92
CA LEU A 303 -9.07 -7.50 -21.42
C LEU A 303 -8.08 -8.32 -22.25
N ARG A 304 -7.87 -7.93 -23.50
CA ARG A 304 -6.83 -8.50 -24.37
C ARG A 304 -5.63 -7.60 -24.41
N VAL A 305 -4.47 -8.16 -24.14
CA VAL A 305 -3.19 -7.46 -24.11
C VAL A 305 -2.25 -8.06 -25.13
N PRO A 306 -1.84 -7.34 -26.17
CA PRO A 306 -0.87 -7.84 -27.13
C PRO A 306 0.46 -8.21 -26.42
N VAL A 307 1.04 -9.37 -26.77
CA VAL A 307 2.33 -9.85 -26.24
C VAL A 307 3.41 -8.76 -26.38
N ALA A 308 3.40 -8.04 -27.50
CA ALA A 308 4.31 -6.92 -27.77
C ALA A 308 4.11 -5.70 -26.82
N ARG A 309 3.11 -5.70 -25.96
CA ARG A 309 2.85 -4.64 -24.96
C ARG A 309 3.15 -5.09 -23.54
N VAL A 310 3.53 -6.33 -23.34
CA VAL A 310 3.90 -6.90 -22.05
C VAL A 310 5.41 -6.77 -21.85
N SER A 311 5.81 -6.20 -20.71
CA SER A 311 7.20 -6.11 -20.31
C SER A 311 7.64 -7.40 -19.60
N ARG A 312 6.87 -7.82 -18.60
CA ARG A 312 7.17 -9.04 -17.83
C ARG A 312 5.92 -9.59 -17.16
N ILE A 313 5.99 -10.87 -16.80
CA ILE A 313 4.98 -11.55 -15.99
C ILE A 313 5.67 -12.14 -14.77
N LEU A 314 5.15 -11.86 -13.58
CA LEU A 314 5.57 -12.47 -12.33
C LEU A 314 4.58 -13.58 -11.99
N PHE A 315 5.09 -14.79 -11.76
CA PHE A 315 4.29 -15.93 -11.30
C PHE A 315 4.50 -16.20 -9.80
N GLN A 316 5.62 -15.69 -9.25
CA GLN A 316 5.95 -15.76 -7.84
C GLN A 316 6.69 -14.47 -7.42
N PRO A 317 6.73 -14.14 -6.11
CA PRO A 317 7.44 -12.96 -5.63
C PRO A 317 8.95 -13.05 -5.93
N LEU A 318 9.52 -11.97 -6.44
CA LEU A 318 10.96 -11.84 -6.62
C LEU A 318 11.61 -11.20 -5.38
N SER A 319 12.81 -11.66 -5.00
CA SER A 319 13.63 -10.93 -4.03
C SER A 319 13.99 -9.53 -4.55
N GLY A 320 14.32 -8.59 -3.65
CA GLY A 320 14.56 -7.21 -4.06
C GLY A 320 15.64 -7.04 -5.14
N ASP A 321 16.72 -7.83 -5.07
CA ASP A 321 17.79 -7.83 -6.07
C ASP A 321 17.34 -8.43 -7.42
N MET A 322 16.62 -9.54 -7.38
CA MET A 322 16.03 -10.14 -8.59
C MET A 322 14.97 -9.24 -9.22
N ALA A 323 14.14 -8.59 -8.42
CA ALA A 323 13.13 -7.65 -8.89
C ALA A 323 13.76 -6.47 -9.65
N TRP A 324 14.89 -5.96 -9.15
CA TRP A 324 15.66 -4.93 -9.83
C TRP A 324 16.24 -5.43 -11.16
N LYS A 325 16.91 -6.59 -11.16
CA LYS A 325 17.49 -7.19 -12.37
C LYS A 325 16.42 -7.51 -13.43
N ALA A 326 15.27 -8.02 -13.02
CA ALA A 326 14.14 -8.27 -13.91
C ALA A 326 13.59 -7.00 -14.56
N ARG A 327 13.73 -5.84 -13.91
CA ARG A 327 13.34 -4.54 -14.48
C ARG A 327 14.32 -4.01 -15.52
N LEU A 328 15.58 -4.43 -15.50
CA LEU A 328 16.59 -4.03 -16.48
C LEU A 328 16.37 -4.64 -17.88
N GLY A 329 15.42 -5.57 -18.00
CA GLY A 329 14.75 -5.87 -19.27
C GLY A 329 15.49 -6.76 -20.26
N ARG A 330 16.40 -7.63 -19.83
CA ARG A 330 16.86 -8.73 -20.69
C ARG A 330 15.73 -9.76 -20.84
N PRO A 331 15.31 -10.13 -22.06
CA PRO A 331 14.34 -11.20 -22.27
C PRO A 331 14.85 -12.54 -21.72
N GLY A 332 14.00 -13.27 -21.02
CA GLY A 332 14.36 -14.54 -20.41
C GLY A 332 13.50 -14.92 -19.21
N VAL A 333 13.88 -15.96 -18.53
CA VAL A 333 13.14 -16.57 -17.41
C VAL A 333 13.98 -16.59 -16.15
N TRP A 334 13.40 -16.07 -15.05
CA TRP A 334 13.91 -16.28 -13.70
C TRP A 334 13.27 -17.52 -13.10
N VAL A 335 14.09 -18.44 -12.64
CA VAL A 335 13.64 -19.71 -12.05
C VAL A 335 13.80 -19.73 -10.53
N SER A 336 13.14 -20.67 -9.87
CA SER A 336 13.08 -20.83 -8.42
C SER A 336 14.45 -21.05 -7.76
N THR A 337 15.43 -21.59 -8.50
CA THR A 337 16.82 -21.70 -8.03
C THR A 337 17.56 -20.37 -7.94
N GLY A 338 16.99 -19.28 -8.47
CA GLY A 338 17.63 -17.97 -8.56
C GLY A 338 18.41 -17.73 -9.85
N ASP A 339 18.43 -18.71 -10.75
CA ASP A 339 19.11 -18.59 -12.04
C ASP A 339 18.27 -17.83 -13.07
N PHE A 340 18.95 -17.24 -14.05
CA PHE A 340 18.32 -16.57 -15.18
C PHE A 340 18.69 -17.27 -16.48
N PHE A 341 17.67 -17.67 -17.23
CA PHE A 341 17.81 -18.23 -18.57
C PHE A 341 17.48 -17.17 -19.60
N ASP A 342 18.49 -16.71 -20.33
CA ASP A 342 18.35 -15.75 -21.43
C ASP A 342 17.60 -16.41 -22.60
N GLY A 343 16.61 -15.74 -23.15
CA GLY A 343 15.86 -16.26 -24.30
C GLY A 343 14.58 -15.48 -24.58
N GLU A 344 14.08 -15.63 -25.79
CA GLU A 344 12.85 -15.00 -26.24
C GLU A 344 11.62 -15.82 -25.85
N PHE A 345 10.57 -15.18 -25.39
CA PHE A 345 9.27 -15.80 -25.15
C PHE A 345 8.70 -16.37 -26.45
N ARG A 346 8.24 -17.63 -26.41
CA ARG A 346 7.61 -18.32 -27.54
C ARG A 346 6.17 -18.71 -27.28
N GLY A 347 5.82 -18.93 -26.04
CA GLY A 347 4.44 -19.29 -25.72
C GLY A 347 4.22 -19.65 -24.27
N LEU A 348 2.93 -19.68 -23.91
CA LEU A 348 2.42 -20.13 -22.64
C LEU A 348 1.21 -21.04 -22.90
N GLU A 349 1.40 -22.33 -22.77
CA GLU A 349 0.35 -23.33 -22.98
C GLU A 349 0.02 -24.03 -21.66
N GLY A 350 -1.20 -23.75 -21.14
CA GLY A 350 -1.59 -24.19 -19.82
C GLY A 350 -0.63 -23.66 -18.74
N ARG A 351 0.18 -24.57 -18.17
CA ARG A 351 1.18 -24.24 -17.14
C ARG A 351 2.63 -24.34 -17.63
N LYS A 352 2.80 -24.47 -18.95
CA LYS A 352 4.14 -24.61 -19.56
C LYS A 352 4.52 -23.34 -20.30
N LEU A 353 5.63 -22.75 -19.86
CA LEU A 353 6.26 -21.59 -20.47
C LEU A 353 7.37 -22.05 -21.42
N THR A 354 7.33 -21.63 -22.67
CA THR A 354 8.35 -21.93 -23.67
C THR A 354 9.15 -20.69 -24.02
N ILE A 355 10.49 -20.81 -23.97
CA ILE A 355 11.42 -19.79 -24.47
C ILE A 355 12.36 -20.38 -25.52
N SER A 356 12.90 -19.51 -26.37
CA SER A 356 13.94 -19.84 -27.34
C SER A 356 15.25 -19.16 -26.91
N SER A 357 16.19 -19.93 -26.45
CA SER A 357 17.53 -19.45 -26.06
C SER A 357 18.54 -19.71 -27.16
N VAL A 358 19.42 -18.75 -27.38
CA VAL A 358 20.54 -18.94 -28.35
C VAL A 358 21.49 -20.03 -27.88
N LEU A 359 21.70 -20.16 -26.56
CA LEU A 359 22.65 -21.12 -25.99
C LEU A 359 22.03 -22.52 -25.78
N TYR A 360 20.73 -22.58 -25.46
CA TYR A 360 20.09 -23.81 -24.99
C TYR A 360 18.95 -24.31 -25.90
N GLY A 361 18.66 -23.61 -27.01
CA GLY A 361 17.55 -23.93 -27.90
C GLY A 361 16.20 -23.68 -27.24
N LEU A 362 15.19 -24.45 -27.68
CA LEU A 362 13.87 -24.41 -27.05
C LEU A 362 13.91 -25.03 -25.66
N ARG A 363 13.41 -24.28 -24.67
CA ARG A 363 13.26 -24.73 -23.29
C ARG A 363 11.84 -24.54 -22.81
N VAL A 364 11.35 -25.54 -22.11
CA VAL A 364 10.00 -25.54 -21.51
C VAL A 364 10.17 -25.59 -20.00
N PHE A 365 9.49 -24.68 -19.30
CA PHE A 365 9.50 -24.56 -17.84
C PHE A 365 8.10 -24.75 -17.29
N ASP A 366 7.97 -25.41 -16.15
CA ASP A 366 6.70 -25.49 -15.43
C ASP A 366 6.50 -24.25 -14.57
N LEU A 367 5.32 -23.62 -14.64
CA LEU A 367 5.01 -22.41 -13.90
C LEU A 367 4.90 -22.65 -12.39
N ASP A 368 4.50 -23.84 -11.96
CA ASP A 368 4.23 -24.10 -10.54
C ASP A 368 5.50 -24.18 -9.71
N ASP A 369 6.50 -24.88 -10.22
CA ASP A 369 7.67 -25.25 -9.43
C ASP A 369 8.94 -24.53 -9.88
N GLN A 370 8.98 -24.05 -11.12
CA GLN A 370 10.24 -23.59 -11.73
C GLN A 370 10.27 -22.10 -12.00
N VAL A 371 9.18 -21.47 -12.41
CA VAL A 371 9.20 -20.10 -12.90
C VAL A 371 8.81 -19.10 -11.83
N LEU A 372 9.70 -18.15 -11.56
CA LEU A 372 9.38 -16.96 -10.76
C LEU A 372 8.85 -15.82 -11.64
N ALA A 373 9.52 -15.58 -12.78
CA ALA A 373 9.15 -14.51 -13.69
C ALA A 373 9.62 -14.78 -15.11
N VAL A 374 8.91 -14.27 -16.08
CA VAL A 374 9.36 -14.14 -17.46
C VAL A 374 9.45 -12.67 -17.86
N VAL A 375 10.57 -12.27 -18.44
CA VAL A 375 10.78 -10.94 -19.01
C VAL A 375 10.69 -11.08 -20.53
N LEU A 376 9.76 -10.33 -21.14
CA LEU A 376 9.54 -10.35 -22.58
C LEU A 376 10.33 -9.25 -23.27
N GLN A 377 10.33 -8.05 -22.68
CA GLN A 377 11.02 -6.89 -23.19
C GLN A 377 11.18 -5.80 -22.11
N PRO A 378 12.09 -4.82 -22.33
CA PRO A 378 12.27 -3.73 -21.39
C PRO A 378 11.04 -2.81 -21.31
N ARG A 379 10.86 -2.18 -20.14
CA ARG A 379 9.91 -1.09 -19.98
C ARG A 379 10.26 0.09 -20.88
N ARG A 380 9.24 0.78 -21.36
CA ARG A 380 9.39 2.11 -21.99
C ARG A 380 9.29 3.18 -20.91
N LEU A 381 10.15 4.17 -20.95
CA LEU A 381 10.04 5.33 -20.09
C LEU A 381 8.83 6.16 -20.53
N VAL A 382 7.74 6.06 -19.77
CA VAL A 382 6.53 6.87 -19.96
C VAL A 382 6.40 7.79 -18.74
N ARG A 383 5.93 9.00 -18.95
CA ARG A 383 5.57 9.92 -17.88
C ARG A 383 4.04 9.98 -17.80
N PRO A 384 3.41 9.12 -17.02
CA PRO A 384 1.97 9.17 -16.87
C PRO A 384 1.57 10.40 -16.06
N ALA A 385 0.44 10.98 -16.40
CA ALA A 385 -0.12 12.09 -15.62
C ALA A 385 -0.88 11.57 -14.38
N PHE A 386 -1.41 10.33 -14.47
CA PHE A 386 -2.25 9.74 -13.45
C PHE A 386 -1.87 8.29 -13.18
N GLU A 387 -2.13 7.88 -11.96
CA GLU A 387 -2.05 6.50 -11.48
C GLU A 387 -3.38 6.14 -10.84
N VAL A 388 -4.00 5.06 -11.30
CA VAL A 388 -5.30 4.56 -10.82
C VAL A 388 -5.12 3.15 -10.28
N GLU A 389 -5.41 2.94 -9.02
CA GLU A 389 -5.44 1.63 -8.37
C GLU A 389 -6.87 1.12 -8.29
N THR A 390 -7.09 -0.14 -8.63
CA THR A 390 -8.41 -0.76 -8.69
C THR A 390 -8.55 -1.93 -7.70
N MET A 391 -9.80 -2.29 -7.37
CA MET A 391 -10.12 -3.30 -6.36
C MET A 391 -9.62 -4.71 -6.71
N ASP A 392 -9.46 -5.01 -7.99
CA ASP A 392 -8.87 -6.25 -8.50
C ASP A 392 -7.34 -6.32 -8.34
N GLY A 393 -6.73 -5.25 -7.79
CA GLY A 393 -5.28 -5.14 -7.57
C GLY A 393 -4.51 -4.61 -8.77
N ALA A 394 -5.18 -4.21 -9.86
CA ALA A 394 -4.50 -3.59 -10.99
C ALA A 394 -4.09 -2.15 -10.67
N THR A 395 -3.04 -1.71 -11.34
CA THR A 395 -2.56 -0.34 -11.29
C THR A 395 -2.36 0.16 -12.71
N TRP A 396 -3.15 1.14 -13.07
CA TRP A 396 -3.14 1.75 -14.37
C TRP A 396 -2.38 3.06 -14.37
N LEU A 397 -1.45 3.21 -15.30
CA LEU A 397 -0.75 4.46 -15.57
C LEU A 397 -1.40 5.13 -16.78
N ALA A 398 -2.06 6.24 -16.57
CA ALA A 398 -2.78 6.93 -17.62
C ALA A 398 -2.12 8.27 -18.02
N ALA A 399 -2.07 8.55 -19.31
CA ALA A 399 -1.65 9.86 -19.83
C ALA A 399 -2.76 10.90 -19.65
N GLU A 400 -4.00 10.46 -19.83
CA GLU A 400 -5.19 11.28 -19.71
C GLU A 400 -6.29 10.47 -19.03
N LEU A 401 -7.23 11.16 -18.40
CA LEU A 401 -8.44 10.56 -17.88
C LEU A 401 -9.64 11.47 -18.12
N ALA A 402 -10.79 10.85 -18.33
CA ALA A 402 -12.08 11.52 -18.38
C ALA A 402 -13.09 10.75 -17.54
N VAL A 403 -14.04 11.47 -16.98
CA VAL A 403 -15.11 10.87 -16.15
C VAL A 403 -16.42 10.94 -16.94
N GLY A 404 -17.05 9.78 -17.07
CA GLY A 404 -18.39 9.64 -17.66
C GLY A 404 -19.42 9.13 -16.64
N ASP A 405 -20.55 8.64 -17.13
CA ASP A 405 -21.64 8.13 -16.30
C ASP A 405 -21.27 6.80 -15.63
N GLY A 406 -20.74 6.90 -14.39
CA GLY A 406 -20.35 5.73 -13.60
C GLY A 406 -19.04 5.07 -13.98
N GLU A 407 -18.34 5.54 -15.01
CA GLU A 407 -17.07 5.01 -15.50
C GLU A 407 -16.00 6.10 -15.61
N MET A 408 -14.76 5.70 -15.41
CA MET A 408 -13.58 6.49 -15.71
C MET A 408 -12.92 5.97 -16.99
N LEU A 409 -12.80 6.83 -18.00
CA LEU A 409 -12.07 6.51 -19.22
C LEU A 409 -10.60 6.89 -19.03
N LEU A 410 -9.72 5.89 -19.09
CA LEU A 410 -8.28 6.04 -18.97
C LEU A 410 -7.62 5.87 -20.33
N ARG A 411 -6.73 6.78 -20.70
CA ARG A 411 -5.86 6.62 -21.86
C ARG A 411 -4.52 6.01 -21.40
N GLU A 412 -4.44 4.69 -21.45
CA GLU A 412 -3.25 3.94 -21.08
C GLU A 412 -2.28 3.83 -22.27
N PRO A 413 -0.97 4.16 -22.11
CA PRO A 413 -0.04 4.28 -23.24
C PRO A 413 0.24 2.97 -24.00
N ALA A 414 0.08 1.81 -23.38
CA ALA A 414 0.37 0.52 -24.02
C ALA A 414 -0.86 -0.11 -24.69
N VAL A 415 -2.04 0.01 -24.09
CA VAL A 415 -3.27 -0.68 -24.52
C VAL A 415 -4.37 0.27 -24.98
N GLY A 416 -4.16 1.60 -24.88
CA GLY A 416 -5.10 2.60 -25.35
C GLY A 416 -6.20 2.94 -24.36
N ASN A 417 -7.42 3.11 -24.84
CA ASN A 417 -8.53 3.57 -24.02
C ASN A 417 -9.14 2.41 -23.21
N LEU A 418 -9.18 2.58 -21.89
CA LEU A 418 -9.77 1.65 -20.94
C LEU A 418 -10.95 2.30 -20.22
N ARG A 419 -11.98 1.53 -19.96
CA ARG A 419 -13.11 1.95 -19.12
C ARG A 419 -13.01 1.23 -17.78
N VAL A 420 -12.94 2.00 -16.72
CA VAL A 420 -12.86 1.48 -15.35
C VAL A 420 -14.09 1.97 -14.60
N PRO A 421 -14.94 1.07 -14.10
CA PRO A 421 -16.06 1.47 -13.26
C PRO A 421 -15.59 2.26 -12.04
N ILE A 422 -16.21 3.40 -11.74
CA ILE A 422 -15.79 4.27 -10.63
C ILE A 422 -15.84 3.53 -9.29
N PHE A 423 -16.77 2.58 -9.13
CA PHE A 423 -16.87 1.80 -7.89
C PHE A 423 -15.70 0.82 -7.68
N GLU A 424 -14.94 0.49 -8.73
CA GLU A 424 -13.74 -0.36 -8.63
C GLU A 424 -12.48 0.43 -8.29
N ILE A 425 -12.50 1.75 -8.38
CA ILE A 425 -11.33 2.59 -8.12
C ILE A 425 -11.09 2.66 -6.61
N LEU A 426 -9.90 2.27 -6.18
CA LEU A 426 -9.42 2.41 -4.81
C LEU A 426 -8.72 3.75 -4.60
N GLU A 427 -7.90 4.12 -5.57
CA GLU A 427 -7.14 5.35 -5.52
C GLU A 427 -6.92 5.92 -6.90
N LEU A 428 -6.99 7.24 -6.98
CA LEU A 428 -6.54 8.05 -8.10
C LEU A 428 -5.47 9.02 -7.60
N ARG A 429 -4.29 8.96 -8.19
CA ARG A 429 -3.17 9.86 -7.89
C ARG A 429 -2.72 10.58 -9.15
N ARG A 430 -2.52 11.88 -9.05
CA ARG A 430 -1.80 12.67 -10.06
C ARG A 430 -0.29 12.54 -9.81
N ARG A 431 0.48 12.35 -10.87
CA ARG A 431 1.94 12.23 -10.82
C ARG A 431 2.66 13.50 -11.22
#